data_0b5987e50c8ad0dba37c5f59c2f467f4
#
_entry.id   0b5987e50c8ad0dba37c5f59c2f467f4
#
_cell.length_a   1.000
_cell.length_b   1.000
_cell.length_c   1.000
_cell.angle_alpha   90.00
_cell.angle_beta   90.00
_cell.angle_gamma   90.00
#
_symmetry.space_group_name_H-M   'P 1'
#
loop_
_entity.id
_entity.type
_entity.pdbx_description
1 polymer ?
#
loop_
_entity_poly.entity_id
_entity_poly.type
_entity_poly.pdbx_seq_one_letter_code
_entity_poly.pdbx_strand_id
1 'polypeptide(L)'
;MLTPFHIAVAVRNIDEAREFYGAGLGFSEGRSSEQWIDFNMFGHQFVTHLNPAIGPDGTISSISNSVDGHGVPVPHCGVVLEFEQWEQFAERARGVVSEFIIEPYIRFKGQPGEQGTLFF
;
A
#
# COMPACT_ATOMS: atom_id res chain seq x y z
N MET A 1 -20.14 -1.03 -11.81
CA MET A 1 -19.70 -0.57 -10.47
C MET A 1 -19.02 -1.71 -9.74
N LEU A 2 -17.83 -1.48 -9.24
CA LEU A 2 -17.10 -2.48 -8.46
C LEU A 2 -17.63 -2.52 -7.02
N THR A 3 -17.72 -3.72 -6.46
CA THR A 3 -18.03 -3.90 -5.05
C THR A 3 -16.76 -3.64 -4.23
N PRO A 4 -16.83 -2.82 -3.17
CA PRO A 4 -15.65 -2.58 -2.32
C PRO A 4 -15.08 -3.87 -1.74
N PHE A 5 -13.77 -3.96 -1.76
CA PHE A 5 -13.00 -5.04 -1.15
C PHE A 5 -12.64 -4.66 0.30
N HIS A 6 -12.48 -5.65 1.15
CA HIS A 6 -12.04 -5.46 2.54
C HIS A 6 -10.78 -6.27 2.79
N ILE A 7 -9.75 -5.63 3.35
CA ILE A 7 -8.54 -6.31 3.79
C ILE A 7 -8.02 -5.70 5.07
N ALA A 8 -7.49 -6.54 5.94
CA ALA A 8 -6.85 -6.12 7.19
C ALA A 8 -5.37 -6.51 7.16
N VAL A 9 -4.50 -5.60 7.55
CA VAL A 9 -3.07 -5.82 7.64
C VAL A 9 -2.57 -5.47 9.04
N ALA A 10 -1.51 -6.12 9.47
CA ALA A 10 -0.88 -5.83 10.75
C ALA A 10 0.05 -4.61 10.63
N VAL A 11 0.05 -3.76 11.67
CA VAL A 11 0.97 -2.64 11.80
C VAL A 11 1.65 -2.67 13.17
N ARG A 12 2.81 -2.05 13.26
CA ARG A 12 3.59 -1.99 14.50
C ARG A 12 3.21 -0.84 15.42
N ASN A 13 2.57 0.19 14.88
CA ASN A 13 2.24 1.41 15.61
C ASN A 13 1.05 2.10 14.95
N ILE A 14 0.02 2.43 15.72
CA ILE A 14 -1.21 3.04 15.19
C ILE A 14 -0.98 4.49 14.76
N ASP A 15 -0.22 5.27 15.51
CA ASP A 15 0.05 6.67 15.17
C ASP A 15 0.89 6.76 13.89
N GLU A 16 1.86 5.86 13.73
CA GLU A 16 2.66 5.74 12.50
C GLU A 16 1.78 5.38 11.30
N ALA A 17 0.87 4.42 11.46
CA ALA A 17 -0.05 4.01 10.41
C ALA A 17 -0.98 5.16 10.01
N ARG A 18 -1.49 5.91 10.98
CA ARG A 18 -2.35 7.08 10.72
C ARG A 18 -1.60 8.14 9.92
N GLU A 19 -0.37 8.41 10.30
CA GLU A 19 0.47 9.38 9.59
C GLU A 19 0.78 8.92 8.18
N PHE A 20 1.21 7.69 8.01
CA PHE A 20 1.64 7.16 6.72
C PHE A 20 0.47 7.02 5.74
N TYR A 21 -0.56 6.29 6.11
CA TYR A 21 -1.70 6.03 5.22
C TYR A 21 -2.65 7.22 5.13
N GLY A 22 -2.86 7.91 6.22
CA GLY A 22 -3.77 9.06 6.29
C GLY A 22 -3.15 10.32 5.74
N ALA A 23 -2.29 10.97 6.52
CA ALA A 23 -1.68 12.23 6.13
C ALA A 23 -0.75 12.07 4.92
N GLY A 24 0.04 11.00 4.88
CA GLY A 24 1.00 10.76 3.81
C GLY A 24 0.35 10.37 2.50
N LEU A 25 -0.26 9.20 2.44
CA LEU A 25 -0.87 8.68 1.21
C LEU A 25 -2.25 9.27 0.89
N GLY A 26 -2.86 9.96 1.85
CA GLY A 26 -4.10 10.68 1.60
C GLY A 26 -5.37 9.84 1.68
N PHE A 27 -5.31 8.67 2.31
CA PHE A 27 -6.51 7.86 2.52
C PHE A 27 -7.33 8.44 3.66
N SER A 28 -8.63 8.65 3.43
CA SER A 28 -9.51 9.14 4.49
C SER A 28 -9.71 8.07 5.56
N GLU A 29 -9.72 8.51 6.83
CA GLU A 29 -9.93 7.65 7.97
C GLU A 29 -11.43 7.50 8.25
N GLY A 30 -11.86 6.29 8.48
CA GLY A 30 -13.21 5.97 8.91
C GLY A 30 -13.27 5.79 10.42
N ARG A 31 -13.69 4.61 10.87
CA ARG A 31 -13.72 4.27 12.28
C ARG A 31 -12.33 3.89 12.78
N SER A 32 -12.08 4.06 14.05
CA SER A 32 -10.82 3.66 14.68
C SER A 32 -10.99 3.34 16.16
N SER A 33 -9.98 2.68 16.70
CA SER A 33 -9.81 2.49 18.15
C SER A 33 -8.31 2.64 18.45
N GLU A 34 -7.90 2.32 19.67
CA GLU A 34 -6.48 2.32 20.03
C GLU A 34 -5.69 1.20 19.33
N GLN A 35 -6.40 0.22 18.75
CA GLN A 35 -5.79 -0.99 18.20
C GLN A 35 -6.01 -1.16 16.69
N TRP A 36 -6.82 -0.34 16.06
CA TRP A 36 -7.08 -0.46 14.63
C TRP A 36 -7.60 0.84 14.03
N ILE A 37 -7.41 0.99 12.71
CA ILE A 37 -7.91 2.12 11.92
C ILE A 37 -8.46 1.61 10.59
N ASP A 38 -9.69 2.01 10.26
CA ASP A 38 -10.26 1.83 8.91
C ASP A 38 -9.84 2.99 8.02
N PHE A 39 -9.29 2.68 6.84
CA PHE A 39 -9.01 3.68 5.81
C PHE A 39 -9.85 3.39 4.57
N ASN A 40 -10.20 4.45 3.86
CA ASN A 40 -10.75 4.35 2.51
C ASN A 40 -9.59 4.37 1.51
N MET A 41 -9.28 3.22 0.90
CA MET A 41 -8.25 3.10 -0.11
C MET A 41 -8.91 2.97 -1.48
N PHE A 42 -9.07 4.09 -2.17
CA PHE A 42 -9.71 4.15 -3.48
C PHE A 42 -11.10 3.49 -3.52
N GLY A 43 -11.88 3.67 -2.46
CA GLY A 43 -13.22 3.10 -2.33
C GLY A 43 -13.28 1.73 -1.66
N HIS A 44 -12.14 1.14 -1.34
CA HIS A 44 -12.06 -0.14 -0.64
C HIS A 44 -11.76 0.06 0.84
N GLN A 45 -12.12 -0.94 1.65
CA GLN A 45 -11.86 -0.92 3.09
C GLN A 45 -10.48 -1.52 3.37
N PHE A 46 -9.56 -0.67 3.78
CA PHE A 46 -8.20 -1.06 4.17
C PHE A 46 -8.05 -0.82 5.68
N VAL A 47 -7.90 -1.90 6.45
CA VAL A 47 -7.86 -1.80 7.91
C VAL A 47 -6.46 -2.14 8.42
N THR A 48 -5.91 -1.27 9.24
CA THR A 48 -4.64 -1.53 9.94
C THR A 48 -4.95 -1.95 11.37
N HIS A 49 -4.38 -3.09 11.78
CA HIS A 49 -4.50 -3.60 13.14
C HIS A 49 -3.15 -3.63 13.83
N LEU A 50 -3.08 -3.10 15.04
CA LEU A 50 -1.88 -3.16 15.85
C LEU A 50 -1.55 -4.61 16.20
N ASN A 51 -0.33 -5.03 15.87
CA ASN A 51 0.24 -6.29 16.36
C ASN A 51 1.43 -5.98 17.25
N PRO A 52 1.27 -6.00 18.58
CA PRO A 52 2.35 -5.66 19.52
C PRO A 52 3.57 -6.58 19.41
N ALA A 53 3.39 -7.79 18.88
CA ALA A 53 4.48 -8.76 18.72
C ALA A 53 5.52 -8.31 17.68
N ILE A 54 5.16 -7.41 16.76
CA ILE A 54 6.10 -6.86 15.79
C ILE A 54 7.17 -6.00 16.49
N GLY A 55 6.77 -5.28 17.55
CA GLY A 55 7.64 -4.33 18.25
C GLY A 55 7.74 -2.99 17.53
N PRO A 56 8.13 -1.92 18.24
CA PRO A 56 8.05 -0.54 17.72
C PRO A 56 8.96 -0.28 16.51
N ASP A 57 10.07 -1.00 16.38
CA ASP A 57 11.00 -0.88 15.26
C ASP A 57 11.05 -2.15 14.40
N GLY A 58 10.13 -3.07 14.65
CA GLY A 58 10.07 -4.35 13.95
C GLY A 58 9.50 -4.27 12.55
N THR A 59 9.69 -5.34 11.80
CA THR A 59 9.12 -5.51 10.47
C THR A 59 8.41 -6.86 10.39
N ILE A 60 7.51 -6.98 9.41
CA ILE A 60 6.84 -8.25 9.14
C ILE A 60 7.65 -9.02 8.11
N SER A 61 8.00 -10.27 8.45
CA SER A 61 8.66 -11.16 7.51
C SER A 61 7.69 -11.64 6.45
N SER A 62 8.15 -11.71 5.22
CA SER A 62 7.41 -12.29 4.11
C SER A 62 8.35 -13.11 3.23
N ILE A 63 7.79 -14.05 2.48
CA ILE A 63 8.53 -14.70 1.40
C ILE A 63 8.49 -13.80 0.18
N SER A 64 9.44 -14.00 -0.73
CA SER A 64 9.47 -13.28 -2.01
C SER A 64 9.51 -14.26 -3.16
N ASN A 65 8.78 -13.93 -4.21
CA ASN A 65 8.87 -14.64 -5.49
C ASN A 65 9.37 -13.68 -6.56
N SER A 66 10.14 -14.20 -7.51
CA SER A 66 10.61 -13.40 -8.64
C SER A 66 9.49 -13.24 -9.67
N VAL A 67 9.17 -11.99 -9.99
CA VAL A 67 8.22 -11.63 -11.06
C VAL A 67 8.87 -10.57 -11.93
N ASP A 68 9.12 -10.87 -13.19
CA ASP A 68 9.74 -9.95 -14.16
C ASP A 68 11.05 -9.32 -13.64
N GLY A 69 11.87 -10.13 -12.96
CA GLY A 69 13.15 -9.68 -12.43
C GLY A 69 13.10 -8.95 -11.10
N HIS A 70 11.92 -8.81 -10.49
CA HIS A 70 11.74 -8.18 -9.18
C HIS A 70 11.35 -9.20 -8.11
N GLY A 71 11.91 -9.06 -6.93
CA GLY A 71 11.47 -9.82 -5.76
C GLY A 71 10.15 -9.22 -5.25
N VAL A 72 9.07 -10.00 -5.36
CA VAL A 72 7.74 -9.57 -4.95
C VAL A 72 7.38 -10.24 -3.63
N PRO A 73 7.07 -9.48 -2.57
CA PRO A 73 6.71 -10.07 -1.28
C PRO A 73 5.33 -10.75 -1.34
N VAL A 74 5.17 -11.80 -0.55
CA VAL A 74 3.91 -12.55 -0.45
C VAL A 74 3.62 -12.80 1.03
N PRO A 75 2.43 -12.45 1.56
CA PRO A 75 1.34 -11.79 0.84
C PRO A 75 1.60 -10.32 0.53
N HIS A 76 0.84 -9.77 -0.38
CA HIS A 76 0.74 -8.34 -0.61
C HIS A 76 -0.68 -7.99 -1.06
N CYS A 77 -1.03 -6.74 -1.04
CA CYS A 77 -2.31 -6.26 -1.53
C CYS A 77 -2.14 -4.91 -2.23
N GLY A 78 -3.12 -4.55 -3.03
CA GLY A 78 -3.09 -3.28 -3.73
C GLY A 78 -4.35 -3.08 -4.55
N VAL A 79 -4.36 -1.97 -5.28
CA VAL A 79 -5.45 -1.61 -6.17
C VAL A 79 -4.92 -1.43 -7.58
N VAL A 80 -5.78 -1.68 -8.54
CA VAL A 80 -5.50 -1.40 -9.95
C VAL A 80 -6.20 -0.09 -10.30
N LEU A 81 -5.42 0.91 -10.65
CA LEU A 81 -5.89 2.26 -10.94
C LEU A 81 -5.86 2.54 -12.44
N GLU A 82 -6.70 3.48 -12.88
CA GLU A 82 -6.51 4.10 -14.19
C GLU A 82 -5.12 4.75 -14.25
N PHE A 83 -4.51 4.78 -15.41
CA PHE A 83 -3.10 5.19 -15.57
C PHE A 83 -2.83 6.58 -14.98
N GLU A 84 -3.68 7.56 -15.29
CA GLU A 84 -3.52 8.92 -14.76
C GLU A 84 -3.62 8.96 -13.24
N GLN A 85 -4.53 8.21 -12.66
CA GLN A 85 -4.69 8.10 -11.22
C GLN A 85 -3.47 7.43 -10.58
N TRP A 86 -2.91 6.40 -11.25
CA TRP A 86 -1.68 5.75 -10.82
C TRP A 86 -0.51 6.74 -10.83
N GLU A 87 -0.37 7.55 -11.87
CA GLU A 87 0.71 8.55 -11.95
C GLU A 87 0.63 9.55 -10.79
N GLN A 88 -0.56 10.05 -10.49
CA GLN A 88 -0.79 10.96 -9.37
C GLN A 88 -0.43 10.31 -8.03
N PHE A 89 -0.84 9.07 -7.85
CA PHE A 89 -0.52 8.32 -6.64
C PHE A 89 0.98 8.04 -6.52
N ALA A 90 1.63 7.65 -7.61
CA ALA A 90 3.07 7.40 -7.64
C ALA A 90 3.87 8.65 -7.24
N GLU A 91 3.47 9.81 -7.74
CA GLU A 91 4.11 11.08 -7.39
C GLU A 91 3.97 11.39 -5.90
N ARG A 92 2.76 11.19 -5.35
CA ARG A 92 2.54 11.36 -3.92
C ARG A 92 3.35 10.36 -3.09
N ALA A 93 3.37 9.11 -3.50
CA ALA A 93 4.11 8.04 -2.81
C ALA A 93 5.61 8.34 -2.75
N ARG A 94 6.20 8.91 -3.80
CA ARG A 94 7.61 9.31 -3.82
C ARG A 94 7.97 10.29 -2.72
N GLY A 95 7.04 11.14 -2.30
CA GLY A 95 7.23 12.09 -1.21
C GLY A 95 7.03 11.52 0.18
N VAL A 96 6.47 10.32 0.30
CA VAL A 96 6.04 9.72 1.58
C VAL A 96 6.80 8.44 1.90
N VAL A 97 7.01 7.58 0.91
CA VAL A 97 7.65 6.28 1.08
C VAL A 97 9.15 6.47 1.15
N SER A 98 9.76 6.04 2.25
CA SER A 98 11.21 6.16 2.45
C SER A 98 12.00 5.16 1.62
N GLU A 99 11.44 3.96 1.44
CA GLU A 99 12.08 2.88 0.69
C GLU A 99 11.03 2.04 -0.02
N PHE A 100 11.09 2.03 -1.35
CA PHE A 100 10.20 1.18 -2.15
C PHE A 100 10.74 -0.24 -2.24
N ILE A 101 9.85 -1.21 -2.24
CA ILE A 101 10.17 -2.59 -2.62
C ILE A 101 10.38 -2.65 -4.14
N ILE A 102 9.49 -1.99 -4.89
CA ILE A 102 9.64 -1.77 -6.33
C ILE A 102 9.36 -0.29 -6.59
N GLU A 103 10.38 0.42 -7.06
CA GLU A 103 10.23 1.83 -7.44
C GLU A 103 9.16 1.99 -8.52
N PRO A 104 8.40 3.10 -8.52
CA PRO A 104 7.43 3.36 -9.58
C PRO A 104 8.08 3.31 -10.95
N TYR A 105 7.57 2.45 -11.84
CA TYR A 105 8.03 2.36 -13.22
C TYR A 105 6.91 1.88 -14.14
N ILE A 106 7.12 2.07 -15.44
CA ILE A 106 6.14 1.69 -16.47
C ILE A 106 6.65 0.43 -17.16
N ARG A 107 5.86 -0.65 -17.08
CA ARG A 107 6.13 -1.91 -17.76
C ARG A 107 5.60 -1.85 -19.18
N PHE A 108 6.30 -2.49 -20.11
CA PHE A 108 5.89 -2.59 -21.50
C PHE A 108 5.60 -1.24 -22.16
N LYS A 109 6.42 -0.24 -21.85
CA LYS A 109 6.22 1.14 -22.32
C LYS A 109 6.13 1.20 -23.85
N GLY A 110 5.05 1.81 -24.34
CA GLY A 110 4.78 1.94 -25.76
C GLY A 110 4.25 0.68 -26.43
N GLN A 111 3.91 -0.36 -25.66
CA GLN A 111 3.43 -1.64 -26.18
C GLN A 111 2.05 -1.97 -25.64
N PRO A 112 1.29 -2.90 -26.29
CA PRO A 112 0.07 -3.42 -25.68
C PRO A 112 0.35 -4.01 -24.30
N GLY A 113 -0.52 -3.68 -23.34
CA GLY A 113 -0.33 -4.11 -21.95
C GLY A 113 0.53 -3.17 -21.12
N GLU A 114 0.86 -1.98 -21.64
CA GLU A 114 1.55 -0.95 -20.86
C GLU A 114 0.87 -0.71 -19.52
N GLN A 115 1.63 -0.76 -18.44
CA GLN A 115 1.11 -0.55 -17.10
C GLN A 115 2.19 0.02 -16.18
N GLY A 116 1.78 0.89 -15.26
CA GLY A 116 2.60 1.35 -14.17
C GLY A 116 2.54 0.38 -12.99
N THR A 117 3.61 0.28 -12.24
CA THR A 117 3.63 -0.51 -11.00
C THR A 117 4.51 0.17 -9.95
N LEU A 118 4.19 -0.07 -8.69
CA LEU A 118 5.01 0.29 -7.54
C LEU A 118 4.63 -0.60 -6.37
N PHE A 119 5.60 -0.89 -5.50
CA PHE A 119 5.39 -1.63 -4.26
C PHE A 119 6.13 -0.91 -3.12
N PHE A 120 5.45 -0.74 -2.00
CA PHE A 120 6.06 -0.18 -0.79
C PHE A 120 5.73 -0.97 0.46
#